data_28f0227b97153165ecc646fb0d9ef07c
#
_entry.id   28f0227b97153165ecc646fb0d9ef07c
#
_cell.length_a   1.000
_cell.length_b   1.000
_cell.length_c   1.000
_cell.angle_alpha   90.00
_cell.angle_beta   90.00
_cell.angle_gamma   90.00
#
_symmetry.space_group_name_H-M   'P 1'
#
loop_
_entity.id
_entity.type
_entity.pdbx_description
1 polymer ?
#
loop_
_entity_poly.entity_id
_entity_poly.type
_entity_poly.pdbx_seq_one_letter_code
_entity_poly.pdbx_strand_id
1 'polypeptide(L)'
;MKKNKILITLATCTALLFSLSSGGNVYAAKGDHGVDWSVYQGANGKWGYARDKFSVSQIGGTTTGWNLYTQWTYPTQVSSTIAQGKRAHTYIWWQNVTSNGQADYVLNYFLPKVQTPKGSIVALDVESGYQNTQAIAHAIQRIKDAGYTPMVYGYKNYLVNNTNLSYLSTLCQLWLAEYPNYAVTPEPNYNYFPSFNNIGIFQFTSTYVAGGLDGDVDLTGITDNGYKNGNPEKPKTHTPAVDAGIKADNTPKRDITVGYTVKVNYSASRWATGQYIPSLIKGNSYKVIQVSGNKVLLDGVMSWINKSDVEILQTTAPVQSNNSSYYTVRYGDTLGGIAYRYGTTWQNLQALNGLSNPNWIYPGQRLKVTGSVSTQQTYTVRYGDTLSGIAYRYGVNVYTLARNNGISNINWIYPGQRLTI
;
A
#
# COMPACT_ATOMS: atom_id res chain seq x y z
N MET A 1 9.46 68.15 -60.71
CA MET A 1 8.74 67.84 -59.47
C MET A 1 8.05 66.49 -59.65
N LYS A 2 8.68 65.41 -59.10
CA LYS A 2 8.06 64.06 -59.08
C LYS A 2 7.91 63.65 -57.60
N LYS A 3 6.68 63.47 -57.20
CA LYS A 3 6.35 63.01 -55.87
C LYS A 3 6.53 61.49 -55.80
N ASN A 4 7.45 61.02 -54.93
CA ASN A 4 7.60 59.62 -54.60
C ASN A 4 6.54 59.23 -53.57
N LYS A 5 5.67 58.32 -53.96
CA LYS A 5 4.76 57.65 -52.99
C LYS A 5 5.51 56.47 -52.35
N ILE A 6 5.69 56.55 -51.03
CA ILE A 6 6.16 55.44 -50.26
C ILE A 6 4.99 54.49 -50.02
N LEU A 7 5.12 53.26 -50.50
CA LEU A 7 4.17 52.17 -50.27
C LEU A 7 4.55 51.56 -48.94
N ILE A 8 3.70 51.73 -47.92
CA ILE A 8 3.84 51.02 -46.63
C ILE A 8 3.12 49.70 -46.80
N THR A 9 3.89 48.63 -46.87
CA THR A 9 3.35 47.26 -46.84
C THR A 9 3.00 46.91 -45.41
N LEU A 10 1.70 46.82 -45.12
CA LEU A 10 1.19 46.31 -43.84
C LEU A 10 1.43 44.80 -43.82
N ALA A 11 2.36 44.34 -42.99
CA ALA A 11 2.53 42.92 -42.66
C ALA A 11 1.42 42.55 -41.68
N THR A 12 0.42 41.85 -42.13
CA THR A 12 -0.60 41.22 -41.32
C THR A 12 0.05 40.06 -40.55
N CYS A 13 0.40 40.30 -39.28
CA CYS A 13 0.68 39.23 -38.34
C CYS A 13 -0.64 38.47 -38.06
N THR A 14 -0.79 37.34 -38.72
CA THR A 14 -1.80 36.36 -38.32
C THR A 14 -1.42 35.80 -36.96
N ALA A 15 -1.99 36.35 -35.90
CA ALA A 15 -1.94 35.75 -34.60
C ALA A 15 -2.68 34.39 -34.68
N LEU A 16 -1.94 33.29 -34.69
CA LEU A 16 -2.51 31.99 -34.38
C LEU A 16 -3.05 32.05 -32.93
N LEU A 17 -4.33 32.26 -32.82
CA LEU A 17 -5.08 31.93 -31.65
C LEU A 17 -4.97 30.42 -31.43
N PHE A 18 -4.00 29.99 -30.66
CA PHE A 18 -4.11 28.71 -30.01
C PHE A 18 -5.36 28.82 -29.12
N SER A 19 -6.44 28.21 -29.55
CA SER A 19 -7.55 27.87 -28.70
C SER A 19 -6.96 27.00 -27.56
N LEU A 20 -6.75 27.61 -26.42
CA LEU A 20 -6.65 26.88 -25.18
C LEU A 20 -7.94 26.08 -25.06
N SER A 21 -7.90 24.83 -25.54
CA SER A 21 -8.89 23.85 -25.19
C SER A 21 -9.02 23.95 -23.67
N SER A 22 -10.20 24.32 -23.20
CA SER A 22 -10.61 24.22 -21.81
C SER A 22 -10.14 22.85 -21.32
N GLY A 23 -9.03 22.85 -20.59
CA GLY A 23 -8.53 21.66 -19.93
C GLY A 23 -9.67 21.15 -19.08
N GLY A 24 -10.26 20.03 -19.48
CA GLY A 24 -11.15 19.29 -18.62
C GLY A 24 -10.42 19.10 -17.30
N ASN A 25 -11.11 19.34 -16.19
CA ASN A 25 -10.59 19.11 -14.86
C ASN A 25 -9.94 17.73 -14.82
N VAL A 26 -8.62 17.69 -14.88
CA VAL A 26 -7.88 16.47 -14.60
C VAL A 26 -8.01 16.28 -13.09
N TYR A 27 -9.05 15.55 -12.70
CA TYR A 27 -9.10 15.06 -11.33
C TYR A 27 -7.85 14.24 -11.10
N ALA A 28 -7.16 14.42 -9.95
CA ALA A 28 -6.12 13.50 -9.57
C ALA A 28 -6.69 12.11 -9.66
N ALA A 29 -6.07 11.31 -10.51
CA ALA A 29 -6.47 9.94 -10.58
C ALA A 29 -6.17 9.33 -9.22
N LYS A 30 -7.18 8.77 -8.60
CA LYS A 30 -6.98 7.87 -7.48
C LYS A 30 -6.07 6.77 -7.94
N GLY A 31 -5.06 6.47 -7.11
CA GLY A 31 -3.94 5.65 -7.50
C GLY A 31 -2.72 6.49 -7.92
N ASP A 32 -2.76 7.82 -7.82
CA ASP A 32 -1.56 8.62 -7.97
C ASP A 32 -0.54 8.22 -6.93
N HIS A 33 0.65 7.89 -7.40
CA HIS A 33 1.80 7.59 -6.56
C HIS A 33 2.48 8.87 -6.12
N GLY A 34 3.04 8.83 -4.93
CA GLY A 34 3.84 9.90 -4.36
C GLY A 34 4.90 9.37 -3.44
N VAL A 35 5.56 10.30 -2.78
CA VAL A 35 6.66 10.05 -1.87
C VAL A 35 6.58 10.98 -0.68
N ASP A 36 7.14 10.59 0.46
CA ASP A 36 7.35 11.52 1.54
C ASP A 36 8.83 11.72 1.84
N TRP A 37 9.16 12.89 2.34
CA TRP A 37 10.53 13.37 2.46
C TRP A 37 10.81 14.04 3.79
N SER A 38 11.99 13.73 4.31
CA SER A 38 12.65 14.46 5.39
C SER A 38 14.01 14.97 4.92
N VAL A 39 14.91 15.23 5.85
CA VAL A 39 16.31 15.62 5.54
C VAL A 39 17.06 14.55 4.76
N TYR A 40 16.68 13.29 4.88
CA TYR A 40 17.39 12.14 4.28
C TYR A 40 17.27 12.08 2.76
N GLN A 41 16.24 12.68 2.18
CA GLN A 41 16.06 12.75 0.73
C GLN A 41 16.75 13.98 0.09
N GLY A 42 17.48 14.77 0.90
CA GLY A 42 18.30 15.89 0.45
C GLY A 42 17.52 17.16 0.10
N ALA A 43 18.23 18.20 -0.32
CA ALA A 43 17.70 19.56 -0.49
C ALA A 43 16.51 19.64 -1.46
N ASN A 44 16.50 18.85 -2.53
CA ASN A 44 15.46 18.92 -3.57
C ASN A 44 14.49 17.74 -3.54
N GLY A 45 14.63 16.87 -2.53
CA GLY A 45 13.90 15.62 -2.47
C GLY A 45 14.38 14.59 -3.49
N LYS A 46 13.78 13.40 -3.46
CA LYS A 46 14.11 12.29 -4.35
C LYS A 46 12.80 11.64 -4.80
N TRP A 47 12.59 11.57 -6.11
CA TRP A 47 11.48 10.85 -6.70
C TRP A 47 11.84 9.37 -6.90
N GLY A 48 10.86 8.50 -6.76
CA GLY A 48 11.02 7.09 -7.05
C GLY A 48 10.92 6.80 -8.55
N TYR A 49 9.85 7.30 -9.14
CA TYR A 49 9.51 7.03 -10.54
C TYR A 49 8.91 8.25 -11.24
N ALA A 50 8.98 8.28 -12.57
CA ALA A 50 8.44 9.38 -13.38
C ALA A 50 6.91 9.57 -13.22
N ARG A 51 6.21 8.52 -12.75
CA ARG A 51 4.77 8.55 -12.50
C ARG A 51 4.37 9.27 -11.21
N ASP A 52 5.29 9.51 -10.29
CA ASP A 52 4.99 10.14 -9.01
C ASP A 52 4.43 11.54 -9.23
N LYS A 53 3.34 11.87 -8.54
CA LYS A 53 2.55 13.09 -8.75
C LYS A 53 2.55 14.03 -7.56
N PHE A 54 2.90 13.55 -6.36
CA PHE A 54 2.92 14.37 -5.16
C PHE A 54 4.08 14.01 -4.23
N SER A 55 4.43 14.98 -3.38
CA SER A 55 5.32 14.76 -2.25
C SER A 55 4.73 15.33 -0.97
N VAL A 56 5.06 14.72 0.17
CA VAL A 56 4.75 15.24 1.50
C VAL A 56 6.08 15.50 2.22
N SER A 57 6.42 16.77 2.47
CA SER A 57 7.73 17.15 3.00
C SER A 57 7.66 17.54 4.47
N GLN A 58 8.64 17.07 5.26
CA GLN A 58 8.76 17.41 6.67
C GLN A 58 9.16 18.87 6.88
N ILE A 59 8.29 19.65 7.52
CA ILE A 59 8.65 21.02 7.90
C ILE A 59 9.53 21.08 9.15
N GLY A 60 9.43 20.07 10.00
CA GLY A 60 10.09 19.98 11.30
C GLY A 60 9.21 19.23 12.30
N GLY A 61 9.39 19.49 13.57
CA GLY A 61 8.59 18.85 14.61
C GLY A 61 9.10 19.10 16.03
N THR A 62 8.68 18.22 16.95
CA THR A 62 9.07 18.21 18.35
C THR A 62 10.07 17.10 18.65
N THR A 63 11.02 17.37 19.53
CA THR A 63 11.92 16.35 20.09
C THR A 63 11.36 15.78 21.38
N THR A 64 11.97 14.70 21.89
CA THR A 64 11.65 14.12 23.20
C THR A 64 11.75 15.13 24.33
N GLY A 65 12.69 16.10 24.23
CA GLY A 65 12.90 17.17 25.21
C GLY A 65 12.10 18.45 24.94
N TRP A 66 11.05 18.41 24.11
CA TRP A 66 10.17 19.57 23.82
C TRP A 66 10.82 20.71 23.04
N ASN A 67 11.97 20.48 22.38
CA ASN A 67 12.54 21.48 21.49
C ASN A 67 11.90 21.36 20.11
N LEU A 68 11.50 22.50 19.55
CA LEU A 68 11.07 22.57 18.16
C LEU A 68 12.29 22.61 17.25
N TYR A 69 12.25 21.86 16.16
CA TYR A 69 13.26 21.93 15.11
C TYR A 69 12.62 22.11 13.75
N THR A 70 13.30 22.76 12.84
CA THR A 70 12.89 22.88 11.43
C THR A 70 13.80 22.07 10.54
N GLN A 71 13.24 21.49 9.50
CA GLN A 71 14.01 20.83 8.45
C GLN A 71 14.53 21.90 7.46
N TRP A 72 15.83 22.00 7.33
CA TRP A 72 16.46 22.96 6.41
C TRP A 72 16.15 22.63 4.93
N THR A 73 15.82 21.38 4.62
CA THR A 73 15.46 20.89 3.28
C THR A 73 14.04 21.24 2.86
N TYR A 74 13.14 21.53 3.81
CA TYR A 74 11.73 21.73 3.55
C TYR A 74 11.43 22.80 2.47
N PRO A 75 12.01 24.03 2.52
CA PRO A 75 11.70 25.06 1.54
C PRO A 75 12.07 24.65 0.10
N THR A 76 13.21 24.01 -0.06
CA THR A 76 13.71 23.59 -1.38
C THR A 76 13.01 22.33 -1.89
N GLN A 77 12.64 21.42 -1.03
CA GLN A 77 11.81 20.25 -1.39
C GLN A 77 10.44 20.70 -1.90
N VAL A 78 9.76 21.60 -1.19
CA VAL A 78 8.48 22.16 -1.63
C VAL A 78 8.61 22.89 -2.97
N SER A 79 9.58 23.80 -3.09
CA SER A 79 9.76 24.56 -4.34
C SER A 79 10.16 23.67 -5.52
N SER A 80 10.99 22.64 -5.30
CA SER A 80 11.36 21.64 -6.31
C SER A 80 10.17 20.85 -6.80
N THR A 81 9.28 20.44 -5.90
CA THR A 81 8.04 19.73 -6.26
C THR A 81 7.14 20.58 -7.13
N ILE A 82 6.88 21.83 -6.71
CA ILE A 82 6.01 22.76 -7.43
C ILE A 82 6.59 23.11 -8.80
N ALA A 83 7.90 23.35 -8.90
CA ALA A 83 8.58 23.65 -10.15
C ALA A 83 8.48 22.52 -11.19
N GLN A 84 8.29 21.28 -10.74
CA GLN A 84 8.07 20.11 -11.59
C GLN A 84 6.60 19.90 -11.94
N GLY A 85 5.70 20.83 -11.58
CA GLY A 85 4.27 20.73 -11.82
C GLY A 85 3.57 19.66 -10.98
N LYS A 86 4.19 19.26 -9.87
CA LYS A 86 3.67 18.24 -8.96
C LYS A 86 3.10 18.87 -7.69
N ARG A 87 2.33 18.10 -6.94
CA ARG A 87 1.65 18.58 -5.72
C ARG A 87 2.56 18.41 -4.50
N ALA A 88 2.83 19.50 -3.81
CA ALA A 88 3.61 19.53 -2.59
C ALA A 88 2.70 19.63 -1.36
N HIS A 89 2.95 18.82 -0.37
CA HIS A 89 2.25 18.79 0.91
C HIS A 89 3.24 18.86 2.04
N THR A 90 2.74 19.00 3.28
CA THR A 90 3.55 19.21 4.48
C THR A 90 3.20 18.19 5.55
N TYR A 91 4.21 17.73 6.32
CA TYR A 91 3.96 17.07 7.58
C TYR A 91 4.80 17.64 8.73
N ILE A 92 4.32 17.45 9.96
CA ILE A 92 4.93 17.89 11.21
C ILE A 92 5.16 16.64 12.06
N TRP A 93 6.41 16.35 12.42
CA TRP A 93 6.73 15.30 13.38
C TRP A 93 6.13 15.62 14.74
N TRP A 94 5.21 14.76 15.22
CA TRP A 94 4.32 15.01 16.34
C TRP A 94 4.66 14.11 17.54
N GLN A 95 5.76 14.41 18.23
CA GLN A 95 6.24 13.59 19.33
C GLN A 95 5.93 14.25 20.69
N ASN A 96 5.36 13.47 21.62
CA ASN A 96 5.05 13.88 23.01
C ASN A 96 4.11 15.09 23.14
N VAL A 97 3.25 15.36 22.18
CA VAL A 97 2.24 16.42 22.26
C VAL A 97 1.00 15.88 22.97
N THR A 98 0.88 16.15 24.26
CA THR A 98 -0.09 15.50 25.15
C THR A 98 -1.18 16.44 25.70
N SER A 99 -1.14 17.74 25.32
CA SER A 99 -2.16 18.73 25.72
C SER A 99 -2.47 19.72 24.60
N ASN A 100 -3.64 20.36 24.66
CA ASN A 100 -4.04 21.38 23.70
C ASN A 100 -3.07 22.58 23.71
N GLY A 101 -2.58 23.00 24.87
CA GLY A 101 -1.59 24.09 24.97
C GLY A 101 -0.28 23.74 24.27
N GLN A 102 0.14 22.48 24.35
CA GLN A 102 1.31 22.00 23.64
C GLN A 102 1.05 21.94 22.12
N ALA A 103 -0.14 21.49 21.71
CA ALA A 103 -0.54 21.51 20.30
C ALA A 103 -0.54 22.94 19.74
N ASP A 104 -1.06 23.91 20.50
CA ASP A 104 -1.05 25.30 20.13
C ASP A 104 0.38 25.85 20.01
N TYR A 105 1.26 25.52 20.92
CA TYR A 105 2.67 25.93 20.87
C TYR A 105 3.35 25.44 19.58
N VAL A 106 3.17 24.16 19.23
CA VAL A 106 3.72 23.57 18.01
C VAL A 106 3.12 24.21 16.76
N LEU A 107 1.80 24.32 16.70
CA LEU A 107 1.11 24.82 15.51
C LEU A 107 1.30 26.34 15.30
N ASN A 108 1.37 27.13 16.37
CA ASN A 108 1.71 28.56 16.28
C ASN A 108 3.09 28.77 15.68
N TYR A 109 4.02 27.83 15.90
CA TYR A 109 5.36 27.90 15.32
C TYR A 109 5.39 27.46 13.85
N PHE A 110 4.73 26.35 13.49
CA PHE A 110 4.85 25.76 12.15
C PHE A 110 3.85 26.30 11.13
N LEU A 111 2.59 26.54 11.48
CA LEU A 111 1.58 26.96 10.51
C LEU A 111 1.91 28.24 9.74
N PRO A 112 2.52 29.28 10.36
CA PRO A 112 2.97 30.45 9.61
C PRO A 112 4.15 30.19 8.64
N LYS A 113 4.84 29.05 8.78
CA LYS A 113 6.01 28.68 7.99
C LYS A 113 5.68 27.67 6.87
N VAL A 114 4.43 27.19 6.80
CA VAL A 114 3.99 26.30 5.73
C VAL A 114 4.08 27.02 4.38
N GLN A 115 4.81 26.42 3.44
CA GLN A 115 5.06 26.99 2.10
C GLN A 115 4.26 26.32 1.00
N THR A 116 3.52 25.26 1.32
CA THR A 116 2.59 24.63 0.39
C THR A 116 1.30 25.44 0.27
N PRO A 117 0.57 25.39 -0.85
CA PRO A 117 -0.62 26.20 -1.06
C PRO A 117 -1.68 26.01 0.03
N LYS A 118 -2.48 27.04 0.30
CA LYS A 118 -3.68 26.89 1.14
C LYS A 118 -4.60 25.81 0.55
N GLY A 119 -5.21 25.04 1.43
CA GLY A 119 -5.96 23.83 1.07
C GLY A 119 -5.12 22.56 0.99
N SER A 120 -3.80 22.66 0.78
CA SER A 120 -2.94 21.48 0.77
C SER A 120 -2.91 20.74 2.11
N ILE A 121 -2.38 19.51 2.10
CA ILE A 121 -2.30 18.70 3.30
C ILE A 121 -1.24 19.28 4.26
N VAL A 122 -1.62 19.34 5.55
CA VAL A 122 -0.69 19.46 6.69
C VAL A 122 -0.98 18.26 7.60
N ALA A 123 -0.12 17.27 7.56
CA ALA A 123 -0.27 16.05 8.33
C ALA A 123 0.45 16.14 9.69
N LEU A 124 -0.11 15.48 10.69
CA LEU A 124 0.53 15.21 11.98
C LEU A 124 1.12 13.81 11.91
N ASP A 125 2.43 13.69 12.05
CA ASP A 125 3.17 12.43 12.01
C ASP A 125 3.27 11.86 13.43
N VAL A 126 2.36 10.94 13.73
CA VAL A 126 2.07 10.41 15.07
C VAL A 126 2.57 8.97 15.17
N GLU A 127 3.88 8.80 15.37
CA GLU A 127 4.48 7.46 15.42
C GLU A 127 5.49 7.25 16.55
N SER A 128 5.68 8.25 17.41
CA SER A 128 6.67 8.17 18.48
C SER A 128 6.26 8.96 19.74
N GLY A 129 6.65 8.45 20.90
CA GLY A 129 6.44 9.08 22.20
C GLY A 129 5.00 8.93 22.74
N TYR A 130 4.67 9.72 23.76
CA TYR A 130 3.33 9.75 24.34
C TYR A 130 2.37 10.56 23.50
N GLN A 131 1.16 10.06 23.33
CA GLN A 131 0.12 10.69 22.52
C GLN A 131 -1.12 11.03 23.37
N ASN A 132 -1.87 12.02 22.93
CA ASN A 132 -3.16 12.37 23.50
C ASN A 132 -4.18 12.63 22.39
N THR A 133 -5.22 11.84 22.37
CA THR A 133 -6.27 11.94 21.32
C THR A 133 -6.91 13.32 21.25
N GLN A 134 -7.16 13.97 22.39
CA GLN A 134 -7.81 15.30 22.41
C GLN A 134 -6.86 16.39 21.90
N ALA A 135 -5.57 16.31 22.22
CA ALA A 135 -4.56 17.21 21.67
C ALA A 135 -4.43 17.07 20.14
N ILE A 136 -4.47 15.83 19.62
CA ILE A 136 -4.49 15.58 18.18
C ILE A 136 -5.78 16.10 17.54
N ALA A 137 -6.94 15.87 18.15
CA ALA A 137 -8.23 16.38 17.65
C ALA A 137 -8.26 17.92 17.63
N HIS A 138 -7.72 18.56 18.67
CA HIS A 138 -7.55 20.00 18.72
C HIS A 138 -6.62 20.49 17.59
N ALA A 139 -5.50 19.83 17.39
CA ALA A 139 -4.56 20.16 16.30
C ALA A 139 -5.20 20.02 14.91
N ILE A 140 -6.00 18.98 14.68
CA ILE A 140 -6.78 18.80 13.44
C ILE A 140 -7.68 20.02 13.19
N GLN A 141 -8.38 20.50 14.21
CA GLN A 141 -9.25 21.68 14.06
C GLN A 141 -8.43 22.93 13.76
N ARG A 142 -7.30 23.15 14.46
CA ARG A 142 -6.39 24.29 14.24
C ARG A 142 -5.81 24.33 12.82
N ILE A 143 -5.49 23.15 12.24
CA ILE A 143 -5.01 23.03 10.86
C ILE A 143 -6.14 23.42 9.88
N LYS A 144 -7.38 22.98 10.13
CA LYS A 144 -8.56 23.38 9.33
C LYS A 144 -8.79 24.88 9.38
N ASP A 145 -8.76 25.46 10.57
CA ASP A 145 -8.98 26.90 10.79
C ASP A 145 -7.90 27.75 10.11
N ALA A 146 -6.70 27.19 9.99
CA ALA A 146 -5.61 27.80 9.23
C ALA A 146 -5.74 27.62 7.71
N GLY A 147 -6.81 26.97 7.22
CA GLY A 147 -7.11 26.80 5.81
C GLY A 147 -6.31 25.68 5.12
N TYR A 148 -5.93 24.65 5.86
CA TYR A 148 -5.25 23.46 5.33
C TYR A 148 -6.10 22.20 5.52
N THR A 149 -5.77 21.15 4.78
CA THR A 149 -6.37 19.82 4.91
C THR A 149 -5.59 19.02 5.96
N PRO A 150 -6.14 18.72 7.14
CA PRO A 150 -5.45 17.91 8.13
C PRO A 150 -5.46 16.44 7.76
N MET A 151 -4.36 15.74 8.09
CA MET A 151 -4.28 14.29 8.15
C MET A 151 -3.54 13.84 9.41
N VAL A 152 -3.78 12.60 9.84
CA VAL A 152 -2.98 11.92 10.85
C VAL A 152 -2.25 10.78 10.18
N TYR A 153 -0.91 10.79 10.27
CA TYR A 153 -0.05 9.72 9.78
C TYR A 153 0.46 8.85 10.92
N GLY A 154 0.68 7.59 10.61
CA GLY A 154 1.40 6.64 11.45
C GLY A 154 1.09 5.19 11.07
N TYR A 155 1.82 4.27 11.70
CA TYR A 155 1.49 2.86 11.65
C TYR A 155 0.17 2.59 12.38
N LYS A 156 -0.75 1.87 11.73
CA LYS A 156 -2.05 1.54 12.32
C LYS A 156 -1.94 0.99 13.74
N ASN A 157 -1.05 0.02 13.96
CA ASN A 157 -0.89 -0.60 15.28
C ASN A 157 -0.42 0.39 16.35
N TYR A 158 0.46 1.33 16.00
CA TYR A 158 0.87 2.37 16.93
C TYR A 158 -0.30 3.30 17.27
N LEU A 159 -0.99 3.79 16.25
CA LEU A 159 -2.11 4.71 16.42
C LEU A 159 -3.26 4.11 17.24
N VAL A 160 -3.65 2.87 16.96
CA VAL A 160 -4.71 2.17 17.70
C VAL A 160 -4.35 1.97 19.18
N ASN A 161 -3.07 1.72 19.49
CA ASN A 161 -2.62 1.47 20.86
C ASN A 161 -2.40 2.77 21.66
N ASN A 162 -2.14 3.89 21.00
CA ASN A 162 -1.77 5.14 21.65
C ASN A 162 -2.79 6.26 21.49
N THR A 163 -3.84 6.06 20.70
CA THR A 163 -4.90 7.05 20.44
C THR A 163 -6.27 6.37 20.29
N ASN A 164 -7.34 7.16 20.35
CA ASN A 164 -8.65 6.73 19.84
C ASN A 164 -8.71 7.00 18.33
N LEU A 165 -8.07 6.12 17.54
CA LEU A 165 -7.98 6.28 16.10
C LEU A 165 -9.36 6.29 15.43
N SER A 166 -10.35 5.55 15.97
CA SER A 166 -11.72 5.55 15.47
C SER A 166 -12.37 6.95 15.55
N TYR A 167 -12.14 7.64 16.65
CA TYR A 167 -12.60 9.03 16.79
C TYR A 167 -11.85 9.96 15.83
N LEU A 168 -10.51 9.88 15.76
CA LEU A 168 -9.72 10.73 14.87
C LEU A 168 -10.10 10.54 13.38
N SER A 169 -10.42 9.31 12.97
CA SER A 169 -10.88 9.02 11.60
C SER A 169 -12.22 9.66 11.24
N THR A 170 -13.01 10.11 12.21
CA THR A 170 -14.23 10.90 11.96
C THR A 170 -13.92 12.36 11.70
N LEU A 171 -12.76 12.85 12.15
CA LEU A 171 -12.38 14.27 12.06
C LEU A 171 -11.59 14.59 10.80
N CYS A 172 -10.76 13.67 10.31
CA CYS A 172 -9.96 13.84 9.09
C CYS A 172 -9.71 12.48 8.41
N GLN A 173 -9.22 12.51 7.16
CA GLN A 173 -8.71 11.31 6.53
C GLN A 173 -7.36 10.92 7.13
N LEU A 174 -7.09 9.62 7.17
CA LEU A 174 -5.87 9.05 7.70
C LEU A 174 -4.84 8.82 6.59
N TRP A 175 -3.58 8.95 6.94
CA TRP A 175 -2.45 8.50 6.14
C TRP A 175 -1.79 7.36 6.91
N LEU A 176 -2.07 6.12 6.51
CA LEU A 176 -1.61 4.95 7.27
C LEU A 176 -0.47 4.23 6.55
N ALA A 177 0.54 3.87 7.33
CA ALA A 177 1.64 3.05 6.88
C ALA A 177 1.40 1.58 7.26
N GLU A 178 1.58 0.68 6.30
CA GLU A 178 1.69 -0.75 6.56
C GLU A 178 2.44 -1.47 5.42
N TYR A 179 3.53 -2.14 5.75
CA TYR A 179 4.31 -2.95 4.80
C TYR A 179 4.99 -4.12 5.51
N PRO A 180 5.23 -5.25 4.78
CA PRO A 180 5.66 -6.49 5.42
C PRO A 180 7.17 -6.55 5.71
N ASN A 181 7.97 -5.81 4.95
CA ASN A 181 9.42 -5.90 4.98
C ASN A 181 10.04 -4.68 4.28
N TYR A 182 11.37 -4.64 4.20
CA TYR A 182 12.14 -3.59 3.56
C TYR A 182 12.63 -3.96 2.15
N ALA A 183 11.95 -4.88 1.47
CA ALA A 183 12.25 -5.17 0.07
C ALA A 183 11.81 -4.01 -0.83
N VAL A 184 12.52 -3.81 -1.95
CA VAL A 184 12.14 -2.80 -2.93
C VAL A 184 10.74 -3.10 -3.47
N THR A 185 9.81 -2.19 -3.21
CA THR A 185 8.38 -2.35 -3.49
C THR A 185 7.88 -1.19 -4.33
N PRO A 186 7.92 -1.28 -5.67
CA PRO A 186 7.53 -0.18 -6.56
C PRO A 186 6.02 -0.02 -6.73
N GLU A 187 5.22 -0.99 -6.29
CA GLU A 187 3.76 -0.99 -6.37
C GLU A 187 3.15 -1.39 -5.04
N PRO A 188 2.01 -0.79 -4.64
CA PRO A 188 1.34 -1.15 -3.40
C PRO A 188 0.94 -2.63 -3.40
N ASN A 189 1.29 -3.32 -2.32
CA ASN A 189 0.80 -4.66 -2.06
C ASN A 189 -0.41 -4.59 -1.13
N TYR A 190 -1.60 -4.56 -1.70
CA TYR A 190 -2.84 -4.44 -0.95
C TYR A 190 -3.18 -5.64 -0.04
N ASN A 191 -2.39 -6.72 -0.06
CA ASN A 191 -2.48 -7.76 0.96
C ASN A 191 -2.01 -7.26 2.34
N TYR A 192 -1.28 -6.14 2.38
CA TYR A 192 -0.85 -5.46 3.59
C TYR A 192 -1.55 -4.12 3.78
N PHE A 193 -2.67 -3.91 3.11
CA PHE A 193 -3.45 -2.71 3.28
C PHE A 193 -3.97 -2.62 4.72
N PRO A 194 -3.76 -1.50 5.43
CA PRO A 194 -4.25 -1.35 6.79
C PRO A 194 -5.77 -1.34 6.79
N SER A 195 -6.39 -2.23 7.59
CA SER A 195 -7.85 -2.27 7.76
C SER A 195 -8.27 -1.20 8.73
N PHE A 196 -8.68 -0.04 8.21
CA PHE A 196 -9.27 1.04 8.99
C PHE A 196 -10.18 1.91 8.14
N ASN A 197 -11.00 2.75 8.80
CA ASN A 197 -11.92 3.65 8.12
C ASN A 197 -11.22 4.94 7.68
N ASN A 198 -11.70 5.53 6.58
CA ASN A 198 -11.35 6.88 6.14
C ASN A 198 -9.85 7.08 5.84
N ILE A 199 -9.22 6.09 5.19
CA ILE A 199 -7.83 6.19 4.75
C ILE A 199 -7.77 6.99 3.44
N GLY A 200 -7.04 8.11 3.45
CA GLY A 200 -6.83 8.97 2.29
C GLY A 200 -5.54 8.65 1.54
N ILE A 201 -4.47 8.34 2.27
CA ILE A 201 -3.18 7.97 1.72
C ILE A 201 -2.71 6.67 2.37
N PHE A 202 -2.15 5.78 1.58
CA PHE A 202 -1.52 4.54 2.02
C PHE A 202 -0.02 4.60 1.73
N GLN A 203 0.81 4.66 2.79
CA GLN A 203 2.24 4.43 2.66
C GLN A 203 2.49 2.92 2.64
N PHE A 204 2.83 2.40 1.49
CA PHE A 204 2.91 0.96 1.26
C PHE A 204 4.34 0.40 1.35
N THR A 205 5.35 1.26 1.54
CA THR A 205 6.75 0.86 1.65
C THR A 205 7.63 1.99 2.15
N SER A 206 8.71 1.63 2.85
CA SER A 206 9.85 2.52 3.12
C SER A 206 11.04 2.24 2.19
N THR A 207 10.84 1.38 1.20
CA THR A 207 11.84 1.01 0.21
C THR A 207 11.22 0.98 -1.19
N TYR A 208 10.68 2.13 -1.59
CA TYR A 208 10.06 2.35 -2.90
C TYR A 208 11.06 2.12 -4.05
N VAL A 209 12.30 2.54 -3.81
CA VAL A 209 13.47 2.28 -4.67
C VAL A 209 14.64 1.77 -3.84
N ALA A 210 15.62 1.18 -4.50
CA ALA A 210 16.86 0.76 -3.84
C ALA A 210 17.54 1.94 -3.12
N GLY A 211 17.95 1.69 -1.87
CA GLY A 211 18.57 2.68 -1.00
C GLY A 211 17.59 3.45 -0.12
N GLY A 212 16.30 3.07 -0.13
CA GLY A 212 15.29 3.64 0.76
C GLY A 212 14.60 4.88 0.19
N LEU A 213 13.30 4.89 0.23
CA LEU A 213 12.40 6.01 -0.05
C LEU A 213 11.00 5.56 0.34
N ASP A 214 10.27 6.38 1.03
CA ASP A 214 8.89 6.10 1.38
C ASP A 214 8.00 6.29 0.16
N GLY A 215 7.15 5.28 -0.09
CA GLY A 215 6.27 5.25 -1.24
C GLY A 215 4.81 5.25 -0.82
N ASP A 216 4.06 6.18 -1.40
CA ASP A 216 2.66 6.47 -1.08
C ASP A 216 1.74 6.28 -2.27
N VAL A 217 0.48 6.02 -1.98
CA VAL A 217 -0.60 6.06 -2.97
C VAL A 217 -1.80 6.83 -2.42
N ASP A 218 -2.28 7.78 -3.22
CA ASP A 218 -3.51 8.54 -2.92
C ASP A 218 -4.73 7.66 -3.20
N LEU A 219 -5.52 7.38 -2.18
CA LEU A 219 -6.71 6.54 -2.27
C LEU A 219 -8.00 7.32 -2.54
N THR A 220 -8.01 8.63 -2.35
CA THR A 220 -9.23 9.44 -2.34
C THR A 220 -9.17 10.68 -3.23
N GLY A 221 -8.02 11.00 -3.79
CA GLY A 221 -7.75 12.27 -4.47
C GLY A 221 -7.50 13.42 -3.49
N ILE A 222 -7.23 13.12 -2.20
CA ILE A 222 -7.00 14.14 -1.17
C ILE A 222 -5.77 14.99 -1.48
N THR A 223 -4.79 14.47 -2.20
CA THR A 223 -3.59 15.21 -2.60
C THR A 223 -3.86 16.31 -3.63
N ASP A 224 -5.08 16.37 -4.22
CA ASP A 224 -5.50 17.50 -5.05
C ASP A 224 -5.87 18.75 -4.23
N ASN A 225 -6.12 18.59 -2.95
CA ASN A 225 -6.51 19.70 -2.10
C ASN A 225 -5.38 20.76 -2.10
N GLY A 226 -5.79 22.03 -2.30
CA GLY A 226 -4.88 23.16 -2.48
C GLY A 226 -4.37 23.37 -3.92
N TYR A 227 -4.69 22.47 -4.85
CA TYR A 227 -4.26 22.53 -6.25
C TYR A 227 -5.41 22.65 -7.25
N LYS A 228 -6.65 22.67 -6.77
CA LYS A 228 -7.86 22.85 -7.60
C LYS A 228 -8.45 24.24 -7.38
N ASN A 229 -8.79 24.88 -8.50
CA ASN A 229 -9.69 26.04 -8.48
C ASN A 229 -11.14 25.49 -8.45
N GLY A 230 -11.71 25.34 -7.27
CA GLY A 230 -13.09 24.90 -7.10
C GLY A 230 -13.29 24.06 -5.85
N ASN A 231 -14.52 24.06 -5.33
CA ASN A 231 -14.94 23.30 -4.17
C ASN A 231 -14.68 21.81 -4.42
N PRO A 232 -13.96 21.09 -3.56
CA PRO A 232 -13.70 19.67 -3.78
C PRO A 232 -15.00 18.89 -3.61
N GLU A 233 -15.61 18.48 -4.72
CA GLU A 233 -16.52 17.34 -4.64
C GLU A 233 -15.67 16.16 -4.11
N LYS A 234 -16.20 15.44 -3.11
CA LYS A 234 -15.53 14.23 -2.59
C LYS A 234 -15.27 13.30 -3.76
N PRO A 235 -14.00 13.10 -4.14
CA PRO A 235 -13.70 12.24 -5.27
C PRO A 235 -14.16 10.83 -4.92
N LYS A 236 -14.93 10.20 -5.79
CA LYS A 236 -15.26 8.77 -5.65
C LYS A 236 -14.11 7.95 -6.21
N THR A 237 -13.31 7.36 -5.33
CA THR A 237 -12.30 6.39 -5.77
C THR A 237 -12.93 5.05 -5.94
N HIS A 238 -12.89 4.55 -7.11
CA HIS A 238 -13.27 3.20 -7.40
C HIS A 238 -12.22 2.56 -8.30
N THR A 239 -11.15 2.07 -7.68
CA THR A 239 -10.38 1.00 -8.31
C THR A 239 -10.84 -0.32 -7.68
N PRO A 240 -10.85 -1.43 -8.41
CA PRO A 240 -11.25 -2.72 -7.84
C PRO A 240 -10.49 -3.09 -6.56
N ALA A 241 -9.22 -2.70 -6.47
CA ALA A 241 -8.40 -2.97 -5.28
C ALA A 241 -8.81 -2.12 -4.06
N VAL A 242 -9.08 -0.83 -4.27
CA VAL A 242 -9.53 0.08 -3.19
C VAL A 242 -10.92 -0.29 -2.73
N ASP A 243 -11.83 -0.61 -3.65
CA ASP A 243 -13.19 -1.03 -3.31
C ASP A 243 -13.16 -2.36 -2.54
N ALA A 244 -12.28 -3.28 -2.91
CA ALA A 244 -12.07 -4.53 -2.19
C ALA A 244 -11.52 -4.28 -0.77
N GLY A 245 -10.57 -3.36 -0.61
CA GLY A 245 -10.03 -2.94 0.70
C GLY A 245 -11.10 -2.30 1.57
N ILE A 246 -11.83 -1.31 1.05
CA ILE A 246 -12.94 -0.64 1.78
C ILE A 246 -14.01 -1.65 2.18
N LYS A 247 -14.35 -2.59 1.31
CA LYS A 247 -15.30 -3.66 1.62
C LYS A 247 -14.77 -4.57 2.73
N ALA A 248 -13.49 -4.94 2.68
CA ALA A 248 -12.84 -5.74 3.72
C ALA A 248 -12.88 -5.02 5.08
N ASP A 249 -12.51 -3.74 5.11
CA ASP A 249 -12.49 -2.90 6.31
C ASP A 249 -13.88 -2.75 6.96
N ASN A 250 -14.91 -2.59 6.14
CA ASN A 250 -16.28 -2.43 6.61
C ASN A 250 -17.00 -3.76 6.89
N THR A 251 -16.35 -4.91 6.65
CA THR A 251 -16.93 -6.21 6.92
C THR A 251 -16.68 -6.62 8.37
N PRO A 252 -17.71 -6.80 9.20
CA PRO A 252 -17.52 -7.25 10.57
C PRO A 252 -16.81 -8.61 10.61
N LYS A 253 -15.88 -8.78 11.53
CA LYS A 253 -15.12 -10.07 11.67
C LYS A 253 -16.01 -11.29 11.87
N ARG A 254 -17.20 -11.12 12.47
CA ARG A 254 -18.20 -12.20 12.61
C ARG A 254 -18.66 -12.75 11.25
N ASP A 255 -18.63 -11.90 10.21
CA ASP A 255 -19.14 -12.23 8.86
C ASP A 255 -18.05 -12.86 7.96
N ILE A 256 -16.88 -13.18 8.51
CA ILE A 256 -15.83 -13.90 7.78
C ILE A 256 -16.39 -15.25 7.33
N THR A 257 -16.30 -15.51 6.02
CA THR A 257 -16.72 -16.75 5.38
C THR A 257 -15.57 -17.42 4.63
N VAL A 258 -15.84 -18.65 4.15
CA VAL A 258 -14.90 -19.38 3.29
C VAL A 258 -14.60 -18.57 2.01
N GLY A 259 -13.34 -18.56 1.62
CA GLY A 259 -12.85 -17.83 0.45
C GLY A 259 -12.31 -16.42 0.77
N TYR A 260 -12.56 -15.88 1.97
CA TYR A 260 -11.93 -14.63 2.40
C TYR A 260 -10.43 -14.79 2.54
N THR A 261 -9.69 -13.70 2.30
CA THR A 261 -8.27 -13.62 2.64
C THR A 261 -8.15 -12.80 3.93
N VAL A 262 -7.45 -13.36 4.90
CA VAL A 262 -7.22 -12.72 6.20
C VAL A 262 -5.74 -12.70 6.54
N LYS A 263 -5.30 -11.66 7.28
CA LYS A 263 -3.95 -11.53 7.82
C LYS A 263 -3.97 -11.91 9.31
N VAL A 264 -3.01 -12.69 9.76
CA VAL A 264 -2.85 -13.01 11.18
C VAL A 264 -2.25 -11.79 11.88
N ASN A 265 -2.95 -11.30 12.92
CA ASN A 265 -2.50 -10.12 13.66
C ASN A 265 -1.16 -10.39 14.36
N TYR A 266 -0.31 -9.38 14.44
CA TYR A 266 0.95 -9.49 15.20
C TYR A 266 0.72 -9.73 16.70
N SER A 267 -0.40 -9.23 17.24
CA SER A 267 -0.85 -9.46 18.62
C SER A 267 -1.38 -10.87 18.88
N ALA A 268 -1.72 -11.63 17.84
CA ALA A 268 -2.21 -13.00 17.99
C ALA A 268 -1.14 -13.88 18.64
N SER A 269 -1.44 -14.51 19.77
CA SER A 269 -0.47 -15.29 20.52
C SER A 269 -0.67 -16.79 20.42
N ARG A 270 -1.93 -17.23 20.28
CA ARG A 270 -2.29 -18.65 20.29
C ARG A 270 -3.27 -18.99 19.17
N TRP A 271 -3.08 -20.18 18.62
CA TRP A 271 -4.11 -20.84 17.83
C TRP A 271 -5.36 -21.09 18.67
N ALA A 272 -6.49 -21.23 18.03
CA ALA A 272 -7.74 -21.59 18.72
C ALA A 272 -7.70 -22.98 19.38
N THR A 273 -6.69 -23.77 19.08
CA THR A 273 -6.34 -25.07 19.69
C THR A 273 -5.39 -24.96 20.90
N GLY A 274 -4.95 -23.73 21.24
CA GLY A 274 -4.17 -23.43 22.43
C GLY A 274 -2.65 -23.30 22.24
N GLN A 275 -2.07 -23.84 21.15
CA GLN A 275 -0.63 -23.75 20.86
C GLN A 275 -0.22 -22.31 20.51
N TYR A 276 1.04 -21.97 20.72
CA TYR A 276 1.60 -20.68 20.32
C TYR A 276 1.64 -20.53 18.79
N ILE A 277 1.32 -19.34 18.31
CA ILE A 277 1.48 -18.97 16.90
C ILE A 277 2.95 -18.57 16.66
N PRO A 278 3.68 -19.27 15.78
CA PRO A 278 5.04 -18.90 15.41
C PRO A 278 5.10 -17.47 14.84
N SER A 279 6.18 -16.75 15.11
CA SER A 279 6.37 -15.38 14.63
C SER A 279 6.31 -15.27 13.11
N LEU A 280 6.79 -16.29 12.39
CA LEU A 280 6.75 -16.35 10.93
C LEU A 280 5.34 -16.41 10.32
N ILE A 281 4.32 -16.73 11.14
CA ILE A 281 2.92 -16.78 10.69
C ILE A 281 2.24 -15.40 10.82
N LYS A 282 2.68 -14.63 11.83
CA LYS A 282 2.11 -13.32 12.14
C LYS A 282 2.41 -12.32 11.03
N GLY A 283 1.45 -11.47 10.71
CA GLY A 283 1.56 -10.51 9.62
C GLY A 283 1.41 -11.11 8.22
N ASN A 284 1.37 -12.43 8.07
CA ASN A 284 1.15 -13.08 6.77
C ASN A 284 -0.34 -13.31 6.51
N SER A 285 -0.70 -13.35 5.22
CA SER A 285 -2.06 -13.54 4.76
C SER A 285 -2.34 -14.98 4.37
N TYR A 286 -3.58 -15.42 4.66
CA TYR A 286 -4.05 -16.77 4.43
C TYR A 286 -5.49 -16.76 3.92
N LYS A 287 -5.86 -17.73 3.09
CA LYS A 287 -7.26 -17.95 2.74
C LYS A 287 -8.00 -18.68 3.87
N VAL A 288 -9.23 -18.29 4.08
CA VAL A 288 -10.15 -18.99 4.98
C VAL A 288 -10.76 -20.15 4.19
N ILE A 289 -10.52 -21.39 4.62
CA ILE A 289 -11.03 -22.60 3.97
C ILE A 289 -12.17 -23.27 4.73
N GLN A 290 -12.32 -22.95 6.03
CA GLN A 290 -13.48 -23.36 6.83
C GLN A 290 -13.78 -22.32 7.89
N VAL A 291 -15.05 -22.28 8.33
CA VAL A 291 -15.53 -21.42 9.43
C VAL A 291 -16.32 -22.29 10.41
N SER A 292 -16.03 -22.13 11.69
CA SER A 292 -16.76 -22.81 12.78
C SER A 292 -16.95 -21.84 13.96
N GLY A 293 -18.17 -21.31 14.10
CA GLY A 293 -18.46 -20.29 15.11
C GLY A 293 -17.55 -19.08 14.99
N ASN A 294 -16.81 -18.78 16.06
CA ASN A 294 -15.87 -17.65 16.10
C ASN A 294 -14.45 -18.01 15.61
N LYS A 295 -14.27 -19.10 14.89
CA LYS A 295 -12.98 -19.60 14.42
C LYS A 295 -12.97 -19.74 12.90
N VAL A 296 -11.80 -19.58 12.32
CA VAL A 296 -11.52 -19.80 10.90
C VAL A 296 -10.34 -20.74 10.75
N LEU A 297 -10.40 -21.63 9.78
CA LEU A 297 -9.30 -22.50 9.39
C LEU A 297 -8.54 -21.83 8.24
N LEU A 298 -7.24 -21.67 8.42
CA LEU A 298 -6.38 -21.00 7.47
C LEU A 298 -5.72 -22.00 6.52
N ASP A 299 -5.79 -21.71 5.21
CA ASP A 299 -5.11 -22.48 4.17
C ASP A 299 -3.59 -22.37 4.32
N GLY A 300 -2.88 -23.43 3.94
CA GLY A 300 -1.42 -23.49 3.98
C GLY A 300 -0.83 -23.80 5.35
N VAL A 301 -1.44 -23.33 6.44
CA VAL A 301 -1.01 -23.64 7.83
C VAL A 301 -1.93 -24.62 8.54
N MET A 302 -3.11 -24.89 7.95
CA MET A 302 -4.13 -25.85 8.43
C MET A 302 -4.41 -25.72 9.92
N SER A 303 -4.47 -24.51 10.43
CA SER A 303 -4.67 -24.22 11.85
C SER A 303 -5.87 -23.31 12.07
N TRP A 304 -6.60 -23.59 13.15
CA TRP A 304 -7.75 -22.79 13.55
C TRP A 304 -7.31 -21.57 14.35
N ILE A 305 -7.78 -20.39 13.95
CA ILE A 305 -7.56 -19.13 14.64
C ILE A 305 -8.89 -18.45 14.96
N ASN A 306 -8.95 -17.67 16.05
CA ASN A 306 -10.15 -16.90 16.33
C ASN A 306 -10.30 -15.75 15.33
N LYS A 307 -11.53 -15.43 14.98
CA LYS A 307 -11.85 -14.29 14.09
C LYS A 307 -11.35 -12.95 14.63
N SER A 308 -11.22 -12.81 15.96
CA SER A 308 -10.64 -11.62 16.60
C SER A 308 -9.16 -11.42 16.28
N ASP A 309 -8.43 -12.50 16.04
CA ASP A 309 -6.99 -12.55 15.89
C ASP A 309 -6.53 -12.40 14.44
N VAL A 310 -7.47 -12.11 13.53
CA VAL A 310 -7.19 -11.87 12.12
C VAL A 310 -7.80 -10.55 11.64
N GLU A 311 -7.24 -10.02 10.59
CA GLU A 311 -7.70 -8.86 9.83
C GLU A 311 -8.22 -9.31 8.47
N ILE A 312 -9.35 -8.80 8.03
CA ILE A 312 -9.90 -9.11 6.70
C ILE A 312 -9.17 -8.26 5.68
N LEU A 313 -8.51 -8.91 4.72
CA LEU A 313 -7.86 -8.23 3.61
C LEU A 313 -8.71 -8.24 2.35
N GLN A 314 -9.50 -9.30 2.16
CA GLN A 314 -10.31 -9.47 0.96
C GLN A 314 -11.54 -10.32 1.25
N THR A 315 -12.70 -9.85 0.80
CA THR A 315 -14.01 -10.48 1.05
C THR A 315 -14.47 -11.42 -0.08
N THR A 316 -13.73 -11.52 -1.16
CA THR A 316 -14.02 -12.45 -2.28
C THR A 316 -12.76 -13.21 -2.63
N ALA A 317 -12.90 -14.47 -3.05
CA ALA A 317 -11.81 -15.14 -3.73
C ALA A 317 -11.39 -14.27 -4.92
N PRO A 318 -10.07 -14.11 -5.21
CA PRO A 318 -9.66 -13.41 -6.40
C PRO A 318 -10.39 -14.02 -7.59
N VAL A 319 -11.13 -13.19 -8.34
CA VAL A 319 -11.68 -13.62 -9.61
C VAL A 319 -10.46 -13.91 -10.48
N GLN A 320 -10.23 -15.19 -10.78
CA GLN A 320 -9.25 -15.54 -11.79
C GLN A 320 -9.77 -14.94 -13.10
N SER A 321 -9.20 -13.82 -13.50
CA SER A 321 -9.43 -13.33 -14.85
C SER A 321 -8.78 -14.35 -15.79
N ASN A 322 -9.61 -15.06 -16.57
CA ASN A 322 -9.17 -16.00 -17.61
C ASN A 322 -8.49 -15.29 -18.80
N ASN A 323 -8.01 -14.08 -18.61
CA ASN A 323 -7.20 -13.39 -19.61
C ASN A 323 -5.77 -13.91 -19.52
N SER A 324 -5.31 -14.57 -20.58
CA SER A 324 -3.91 -14.96 -20.77
C SER A 324 -3.03 -13.73 -20.66
N SER A 325 -2.56 -13.43 -19.46
CA SER A 325 -1.68 -12.31 -19.23
C SER A 325 -0.24 -12.77 -19.38
N TYR A 326 0.54 -11.98 -20.09
CA TYR A 326 1.97 -12.16 -20.20
C TYR A 326 2.68 -11.06 -19.42
N TYR A 327 3.80 -11.42 -18.82
CA TYR A 327 4.70 -10.49 -18.16
C TYR A 327 6.03 -10.46 -18.92
N THR A 328 6.58 -9.28 -19.13
CA THR A 328 7.93 -9.14 -19.68
C THR A 328 8.91 -8.98 -18.53
N VAL A 329 9.84 -9.92 -18.42
CA VAL A 329 10.88 -9.97 -17.37
C VAL A 329 11.70 -8.68 -17.43
N ARG A 330 11.97 -8.09 -16.28
CA ARG A 330 12.80 -6.89 -16.09
C ARG A 330 14.11 -7.26 -15.40
N TYR A 331 15.09 -6.37 -15.50
CA TYR A 331 16.34 -6.53 -14.76
C TYR A 331 16.08 -6.66 -13.25
N GLY A 332 16.65 -7.67 -12.60
CA GLY A 332 16.46 -7.97 -11.19
C GLY A 332 15.25 -8.84 -10.84
N ASP A 333 14.41 -9.19 -11.81
CA ASP A 333 13.31 -10.13 -11.55
C ASP A 333 13.82 -11.55 -11.30
N THR A 334 13.10 -12.26 -10.43
CA THR A 334 13.20 -13.71 -10.24
C THR A 334 11.87 -14.36 -10.57
N LEU A 335 11.89 -15.61 -11.00
CA LEU A 335 10.64 -16.34 -11.28
C LEU A 335 9.74 -16.44 -10.05
N GLY A 336 10.35 -16.56 -8.86
CA GLY A 336 9.62 -16.54 -7.58
C GLY A 336 8.96 -15.20 -7.30
N GLY A 337 9.66 -14.09 -7.54
CA GLY A 337 9.12 -12.74 -7.38
C GLY A 337 7.98 -12.43 -8.36
N ILE A 338 8.12 -12.89 -9.62
CA ILE A 338 7.05 -12.78 -10.63
C ILE A 338 5.85 -13.64 -10.22
N ALA A 339 6.08 -14.89 -9.81
CA ALA A 339 5.03 -15.79 -9.36
C ALA A 339 4.23 -15.19 -8.18
N TYR A 340 4.93 -14.64 -7.20
CA TYR A 340 4.32 -13.96 -6.06
C TYR A 340 3.43 -12.78 -6.50
N ARG A 341 3.91 -11.95 -7.43
CA ARG A 341 3.16 -10.79 -7.99
C ARG A 341 1.85 -11.19 -8.66
N TYR A 342 1.82 -12.38 -9.27
CA TYR A 342 0.65 -12.90 -9.98
C TYR A 342 -0.15 -13.93 -9.19
N GLY A 343 0.12 -14.08 -7.89
CA GLY A 343 -0.63 -14.97 -7.00
C GLY A 343 -0.50 -16.44 -7.35
N THR A 344 0.63 -16.85 -7.90
CA THR A 344 0.94 -18.22 -8.31
C THR A 344 2.26 -18.70 -7.71
N THR A 345 2.70 -19.91 -8.05
CA THR A 345 3.98 -20.46 -7.62
C THR A 345 5.01 -20.40 -8.76
N TRP A 346 6.29 -20.32 -8.43
CA TRP A 346 7.35 -20.35 -9.44
C TRP A 346 7.35 -21.67 -10.22
N GLN A 347 6.96 -22.78 -9.58
CA GLN A 347 6.79 -24.08 -10.22
C GLN A 347 5.71 -24.04 -11.31
N ASN A 348 4.57 -23.40 -11.00
CA ASN A 348 3.51 -23.21 -11.98
C ASN A 348 3.97 -22.31 -13.13
N LEU A 349 4.67 -21.21 -12.85
CA LEU A 349 5.22 -20.35 -13.90
C LEU A 349 6.30 -21.08 -14.73
N GLN A 350 7.14 -21.88 -14.10
CA GLN A 350 8.13 -22.71 -14.77
C GLN A 350 7.46 -23.66 -15.76
N ALA A 351 6.47 -24.43 -15.29
CA ALA A 351 5.72 -25.38 -16.11
C ALA A 351 4.93 -24.68 -17.21
N LEU A 352 4.25 -23.57 -16.89
CA LEU A 352 3.42 -22.79 -17.81
C LEU A 352 4.22 -22.19 -18.98
N ASN A 353 5.52 -21.99 -18.78
CA ASN A 353 6.44 -21.39 -19.75
C ASN A 353 7.50 -22.37 -20.28
N GLY A 354 7.43 -23.64 -19.90
CA GLY A 354 8.38 -24.68 -20.35
C GLY A 354 9.83 -24.39 -19.96
N LEU A 355 10.06 -23.73 -18.82
CA LEU A 355 11.41 -23.36 -18.40
C LEU A 355 12.13 -24.59 -17.81
N SER A 356 13.27 -24.97 -18.39
CA SER A 356 14.10 -26.06 -17.89
C SER A 356 14.76 -25.75 -16.55
N ASN A 357 15.08 -24.47 -16.29
CA ASN A 357 15.65 -24.00 -15.03
C ASN A 357 14.92 -22.73 -14.58
N PRO A 358 14.31 -22.72 -13.37
CA PRO A 358 13.56 -21.57 -12.86
C PRO A 358 14.43 -20.33 -12.56
N ASN A 359 15.75 -20.52 -12.46
CA ASN A 359 16.71 -19.43 -12.23
C ASN A 359 17.18 -18.77 -13.53
N TRP A 360 16.80 -19.31 -14.69
CA TRP A 360 17.20 -18.78 -15.98
C TRP A 360 16.06 -18.05 -16.67
N ILE A 361 15.83 -16.84 -16.19
CA ILE A 361 14.98 -15.84 -16.84
C ILE A 361 15.84 -14.60 -17.10
N TYR A 362 15.57 -13.90 -18.19
CA TYR A 362 16.37 -12.74 -18.61
C TYR A 362 15.49 -11.55 -18.98
N PRO A 363 15.98 -10.31 -18.80
CA PRO A 363 15.25 -9.10 -19.17
C PRO A 363 14.78 -9.14 -20.62
N GLY A 364 13.52 -8.77 -20.87
CA GLY A 364 12.87 -8.86 -22.17
C GLY A 364 12.18 -10.19 -22.45
N GLN A 365 12.44 -11.24 -21.68
CA GLN A 365 11.73 -12.52 -21.83
C GLN A 365 10.26 -12.35 -21.47
N ARG A 366 9.37 -12.90 -22.32
CA ARG A 366 7.93 -12.83 -22.12
C ARG A 366 7.44 -14.12 -21.47
N LEU A 367 6.90 -14.02 -20.25
CA LEU A 367 6.37 -15.14 -19.49
C LEU A 367 4.84 -15.07 -19.43
N LYS A 368 4.19 -16.19 -19.68
CA LYS A 368 2.78 -16.37 -19.39
C LYS A 368 2.61 -16.49 -17.87
N VAL A 369 1.79 -15.60 -17.29
CA VAL A 369 1.69 -15.47 -15.81
C VAL A 369 0.33 -15.84 -15.26
N THR A 370 -0.65 -16.12 -16.13
CA THR A 370 -1.97 -16.61 -15.76
C THR A 370 -2.28 -17.90 -16.53
N GLY A 371 -2.90 -18.83 -15.85
CA GLY A 371 -3.22 -20.16 -16.32
C GLY A 371 -2.66 -21.21 -15.39
N SER A 372 -3.34 -22.35 -15.30
CA SER A 372 -2.82 -23.55 -14.64
C SER A 372 -2.50 -24.57 -15.71
N VAL A 373 -1.32 -25.17 -15.62
CA VAL A 373 -1.04 -26.37 -16.42
C VAL A 373 -1.74 -27.51 -15.71
N SER A 374 -2.84 -27.98 -16.27
CA SER A 374 -3.48 -29.21 -15.81
C SER A 374 -2.66 -30.41 -16.29
N THR A 375 -1.51 -30.65 -15.67
CA THR A 375 -0.87 -31.94 -15.69
C THR A 375 -1.31 -32.64 -14.42
N GLN A 376 -2.30 -33.49 -14.52
CA GLN A 376 -2.66 -34.39 -13.44
C GLN A 376 -1.54 -35.43 -13.31
N GLN A 377 -0.44 -35.00 -12.66
CA GLN A 377 0.72 -35.85 -12.41
C GLN A 377 0.35 -36.78 -11.24
N THR A 378 0.56 -38.07 -11.43
CA THR A 378 0.33 -39.05 -10.36
C THR A 378 1.65 -39.67 -9.90
N TYR A 379 1.75 -39.95 -8.61
CA TYR A 379 2.89 -40.62 -8.00
C TYR A 379 2.42 -41.87 -7.24
N THR A 380 3.12 -42.96 -7.36
CA THR A 380 2.89 -44.15 -6.55
C THR A 380 3.87 -44.17 -5.39
N VAL A 381 3.36 -44.18 -4.17
CA VAL A 381 4.15 -44.19 -2.93
C VAL A 381 5.04 -45.42 -2.89
N ARG A 382 6.30 -45.24 -2.57
CA ARG A 382 7.31 -46.31 -2.41
C ARG A 382 7.64 -46.53 -0.93
N TYR A 383 8.22 -47.65 -0.63
CA TYR A 383 8.70 -47.94 0.72
C TYR A 383 9.71 -46.87 1.18
N GLY A 384 9.52 -46.33 2.38
CA GLY A 384 10.33 -45.25 2.93
C GLY A 384 9.91 -43.83 2.54
N ASP A 385 8.92 -43.67 1.67
CA ASP A 385 8.38 -42.34 1.37
C ASP A 385 7.56 -41.76 2.55
N THR A 386 7.66 -40.45 2.69
CA THR A 386 6.75 -39.65 3.52
C THR A 386 5.96 -38.69 2.64
N LEU A 387 4.75 -38.32 3.05
CA LEU A 387 3.95 -37.35 2.30
C LEU A 387 4.66 -36.01 2.15
N SER A 388 5.39 -35.60 3.21
CA SER A 388 6.20 -34.39 3.19
C SER A 388 7.38 -34.47 2.22
N GLY A 389 8.04 -35.62 2.14
CA GLY A 389 9.15 -35.87 1.18
C GLY A 389 8.65 -35.87 -0.26
N ILE A 390 7.48 -36.47 -0.52
CA ILE A 390 6.83 -36.46 -1.83
C ILE A 390 6.43 -35.01 -2.19
N ALA A 391 5.77 -34.30 -1.27
CA ALA A 391 5.36 -32.92 -1.45
C ALA A 391 6.56 -32.02 -1.79
N TYR A 392 7.67 -32.16 -1.05
CA TYR A 392 8.92 -31.45 -1.32
C TYR A 392 9.49 -31.75 -2.72
N ARG A 393 9.53 -33.04 -3.10
CA ARG A 393 10.05 -33.49 -4.42
C ARG A 393 9.26 -32.88 -5.58
N TYR A 394 7.96 -32.72 -5.42
CA TYR A 394 7.06 -32.20 -6.47
C TYR A 394 6.74 -30.70 -6.30
N GLY A 395 7.34 -30.03 -5.31
CA GLY A 395 7.14 -28.61 -5.09
C GLY A 395 5.70 -28.21 -4.71
N VAL A 396 4.96 -29.13 -4.10
CA VAL A 396 3.59 -28.90 -3.64
C VAL A 396 3.54 -28.84 -2.13
N ASN A 397 2.56 -28.12 -1.59
CA ASN A 397 2.35 -28.09 -0.15
C ASN A 397 1.83 -29.44 0.33
N VAL A 398 2.39 -30.01 1.40
CA VAL A 398 2.04 -31.33 1.94
C VAL A 398 0.57 -31.46 2.32
N TYR A 399 -0.02 -30.39 2.86
CA TYR A 399 -1.43 -30.37 3.25
C TYR A 399 -2.35 -30.28 2.02
N THR A 400 -1.93 -29.57 0.99
CA THR A 400 -2.64 -29.54 -0.30
C THR A 400 -2.60 -30.93 -0.95
N LEU A 401 -1.43 -31.59 -0.95
CA LEU A 401 -1.27 -32.94 -1.43
C LEU A 401 -2.18 -33.92 -0.66
N ALA A 402 -2.21 -33.83 0.67
CA ALA A 402 -3.08 -34.62 1.52
C ALA A 402 -4.56 -34.44 1.16
N ARG A 403 -5.00 -33.20 1.08
CA ARG A 403 -6.39 -32.84 0.75
C ARG A 403 -6.82 -33.37 -0.62
N ASN A 404 -5.99 -33.14 -1.63
CA ASN A 404 -6.29 -33.58 -3.00
C ASN A 404 -6.41 -35.11 -3.14
N ASN A 405 -5.84 -35.83 -2.17
CA ASN A 405 -5.84 -37.29 -2.12
C ASN A 405 -6.71 -37.90 -1.01
N GLY A 406 -7.52 -37.08 -0.32
CA GLY A 406 -8.40 -37.57 0.76
C GLY A 406 -7.65 -38.09 1.99
N ILE A 407 -6.41 -37.66 2.20
CA ILE A 407 -5.57 -38.11 3.32
C ILE A 407 -5.85 -37.21 4.54
N SER A 408 -6.51 -37.77 5.53
CA SER A 408 -6.86 -37.07 6.78
C SER A 408 -5.67 -36.95 7.77
N ASN A 409 -4.72 -37.88 7.71
CA ASN A 409 -3.50 -37.85 8.53
C ASN A 409 -2.27 -37.88 7.61
N ILE A 410 -1.52 -36.80 7.57
CA ILE A 410 -0.33 -36.61 6.69
C ILE A 410 0.80 -37.64 6.97
N ASN A 411 0.77 -38.29 8.14
CA ASN A 411 1.73 -39.34 8.51
C ASN A 411 1.30 -40.73 8.04
N TRP A 412 0.13 -40.87 7.45
CA TRP A 412 -0.42 -42.16 7.02
C TRP A 412 -0.52 -42.26 5.51
N ILE A 413 0.57 -42.69 4.90
CA ILE A 413 0.61 -43.17 3.52
C ILE A 413 1.26 -44.55 3.49
N TYR A 414 0.96 -45.35 2.50
CA TYR A 414 1.46 -46.73 2.39
C TYR A 414 2.01 -46.98 1.00
N PRO A 415 3.05 -47.86 0.88
CA PRO A 415 3.59 -48.26 -0.42
C PRO A 415 2.50 -48.79 -1.34
N GLY A 416 2.53 -48.37 -2.60
CA GLY A 416 1.50 -48.68 -3.60
C GLY A 416 0.33 -47.70 -3.66
N GLN A 417 0.19 -46.81 -2.67
CA GLN A 417 -0.85 -45.77 -2.72
C GLN A 417 -0.56 -44.80 -3.89
N ARG A 418 -1.57 -44.52 -4.70
CA ARG A 418 -1.45 -43.59 -5.82
C ARG A 418 -1.90 -42.21 -5.37
N LEU A 419 -1.02 -41.23 -5.53
CA LEU A 419 -1.27 -39.82 -5.19
C LEU A 419 -1.40 -39.02 -6.47
N THR A 420 -2.40 -38.15 -6.52
CA THR A 420 -2.49 -37.03 -7.48
C THR A 420 -1.68 -35.88 -6.93
N ILE A 421 -0.70 -35.41 -7.69
CA ILE A 421 0.22 -34.35 -7.28
C ILE A 421 -0.32 -32.98 -7.64
#